data_9ad1dcb474931037b3c462a412bcd93a
#
_entry.id   9ad1dcb474931037b3c462a412bcd93a
#
_cell.length_a   1.000
_cell.length_b   1.000
_cell.length_c   1.000
_cell.angle_alpha   90.00
_cell.angle_beta   90.00
_cell.angle_gamma   90.00
#
_symmetry.space_group_name_H-M   'P 1'
#
loop_
_entity.id
_entity.type
_entity.pdbx_description
1 polymer ?
#
loop_
_entity_poly.entity_id
_entity_poly.type
_entity_poly.pdbx_seq_one_letter_code
_entity_poly.pdbx_strand_id
1 'polypeptide(L)'
;MYKVDLNSDLGESFGAYTIGLDNEVIAHVSSVNVACGYHAGDPLVMEKTVAAAKAAGVAVGAHPGFPDLMGFGRRNMVVSPKEVKAYVKYQLGALMAFAAAEGIRLQHCKPHGALYNMAGKDMDLALAIAEAIAEVDESIILLGLANSKMIDAGKQLGLRVA
;
A
#
# COMPACT_ATOMS: atom_id res chain seq x y z
N MET A 1 21.98 18.59 2.44
CA MET A 1 21.02 18.67 1.33
C MET A 1 19.81 17.85 1.72
N TYR A 2 18.61 18.44 1.73
CA TYR A 2 17.36 17.70 2.03
C TYR A 2 16.98 16.87 0.80
N LYS A 3 16.51 15.64 1.03
CA LYS A 3 15.91 14.79 -0.01
C LYS A 3 14.41 14.73 0.25
N VAL A 4 13.62 14.81 -0.80
CA VAL A 4 12.17 14.69 -0.77
C VAL A 4 11.79 13.45 -1.56
N ASP A 5 10.92 12.61 -1.00
CA ASP A 5 10.30 11.50 -1.72
C ASP A 5 9.04 12.01 -2.43
N LEU A 6 9.00 11.83 -3.76
CA LEU A 6 7.78 12.01 -4.54
C LEU A 6 7.14 10.63 -4.70
N ASN A 7 5.94 10.48 -4.15
CA ASN A 7 5.23 9.22 -4.06
C ASN A 7 3.92 9.27 -4.83
N SER A 8 3.57 8.21 -5.56
CA SER A 8 2.31 8.11 -6.32
C SER A 8 1.67 6.75 -6.18
N ASP A 9 0.32 6.72 -6.22
CA ASP A 9 -0.47 5.51 -6.30
C ASP A 9 -0.50 5.04 -7.76
N LEU A 10 -0.14 3.79 -8.02
CA LEU A 10 -0.06 3.18 -9.35
C LEU A 10 -0.63 1.75 -9.34
N GLY A 11 -0.80 1.21 -10.55
CA GLY A 11 -1.34 -0.14 -10.73
C GLY A 11 -2.81 -0.26 -10.38
N GLU A 12 -3.57 0.82 -10.55
CA GLU A 12 -4.99 0.89 -10.20
C GLU A 12 -5.94 0.54 -11.36
N SER A 13 -5.41 0.10 -12.49
CA SER A 13 -6.20 -0.53 -13.56
C SER A 13 -6.75 -1.90 -13.11
N PHE A 14 -7.82 -2.39 -13.75
CA PHE A 14 -8.39 -3.69 -13.42
C PHE A 14 -9.09 -4.30 -14.64
N GLY A 15 -8.69 -5.52 -15.03
CA GLY A 15 -9.27 -6.21 -16.19
C GLY A 15 -9.20 -5.38 -17.46
N ALA A 16 -10.36 -5.06 -18.02
CA ALA A 16 -10.47 -4.25 -19.23
C ALA A 16 -10.41 -2.72 -18.96
N TYR A 17 -10.42 -2.30 -17.70
CA TYR A 17 -10.42 -0.89 -17.33
C TYR A 17 -9.00 -0.39 -17.12
N THR A 18 -8.64 0.68 -17.82
CA THR A 18 -7.38 1.40 -17.61
C THR A 18 -7.63 2.66 -16.80
N ILE A 19 -6.91 2.80 -15.70
CA ILE A 19 -7.00 3.95 -14.79
C ILE A 19 -5.58 4.50 -14.58
N GLY A 20 -5.45 5.82 -14.64
CA GLY A 20 -4.18 6.51 -14.44
C GLY A 20 -3.28 6.53 -15.68
N LEU A 21 -2.11 7.15 -15.51
CA LEU A 21 -1.06 7.31 -16.51
C LEU A 21 0.25 6.73 -15.96
N ASP A 22 0.22 5.49 -15.52
CA ASP A 22 1.31 4.85 -14.76
C ASP A 22 2.68 4.98 -15.44
N ASN A 23 2.74 4.74 -16.76
CA ASN A 23 3.99 4.81 -17.51
C ASN A 23 4.58 6.24 -17.59
N GLU A 24 3.73 7.26 -17.51
CA GLU A 24 4.17 8.66 -17.54
C GLU A 24 4.59 9.11 -16.14
N VAL A 25 3.79 8.76 -15.13
CA VAL A 25 4.02 9.16 -13.73
C VAL A 25 5.28 8.53 -13.17
N ILE A 26 5.55 7.26 -13.50
CA ILE A 26 6.67 6.51 -12.92
C ILE A 26 8.04 7.16 -13.20
N ALA A 27 8.16 7.91 -14.29
CA ALA A 27 9.39 8.63 -14.65
C ALA A 27 9.67 9.87 -13.77
N HIS A 28 8.69 10.30 -12.98
CA HIS A 28 8.73 11.54 -12.21
C HIS A 28 8.67 11.34 -10.69
N VAL A 29 8.58 10.09 -10.22
CA VAL A 29 8.47 9.76 -8.80
C VAL A 29 9.67 8.97 -8.31
N SER A 30 9.90 8.96 -7.00
CA SER A 30 10.95 8.18 -6.36
C SER A 30 10.42 6.91 -5.68
N SER A 31 9.11 6.88 -5.39
CA SER A 31 8.43 5.70 -4.84
C SER A 31 6.99 5.59 -5.36
N VAL A 32 6.46 4.35 -5.38
CA VAL A 32 5.10 4.07 -5.83
C VAL A 32 4.38 3.15 -4.84
N ASN A 33 3.07 3.37 -4.70
CA ASN A 33 2.18 2.50 -3.94
C ASN A 33 1.39 1.65 -4.93
N VAL A 34 1.63 0.34 -4.97
CA VAL A 34 1.02 -0.56 -5.94
C VAL A 34 -0.26 -1.16 -5.38
N ALA A 35 -1.38 -0.98 -6.09
CA ALA A 35 -2.66 -1.57 -5.71
C ALA A 35 -2.59 -3.09 -5.63
N CYS A 36 -3.26 -3.68 -4.65
CA CYS A 36 -3.08 -5.08 -4.26
C CYS A 36 -4.34 -5.95 -4.49
N GLY A 37 -5.20 -5.57 -5.43
CA GLY A 37 -6.29 -6.40 -5.93
C GLY A 37 -7.64 -6.23 -5.22
N TYR A 38 -7.73 -5.48 -4.12
CA TYR A 38 -8.99 -5.29 -3.38
C TYR A 38 -9.78 -4.07 -3.83
N HIS A 39 -9.17 -2.90 -3.85
CA HIS A 39 -9.83 -1.69 -4.34
C HIS A 39 -9.58 -1.46 -5.83
N ALA A 40 -8.47 -1.95 -6.33
CA ALA A 40 -8.00 -1.85 -7.71
C ALA A 40 -6.80 -2.80 -7.90
N GLY A 41 -6.31 -2.91 -9.13
CA GLY A 41 -5.25 -3.82 -9.49
C GLY A 41 -5.76 -5.25 -9.64
N ASP A 42 -5.16 -5.99 -10.53
CA ASP A 42 -5.32 -7.43 -10.70
C ASP A 42 -3.93 -8.08 -10.85
N PRO A 43 -3.81 -9.40 -10.92
CA PRO A 43 -2.50 -10.05 -10.99
C PRO A 43 -1.63 -9.58 -12.15
N LEU A 44 -2.19 -9.33 -13.34
CA LEU A 44 -1.43 -8.88 -14.51
C LEU A 44 -1.02 -7.41 -14.41
N VAL A 45 -1.91 -6.57 -13.87
CA VAL A 45 -1.61 -5.16 -13.58
C VAL A 45 -0.52 -5.06 -12.54
N MET A 46 -0.58 -5.86 -11.47
CA MET A 46 0.41 -5.89 -10.39
C MET A 46 1.79 -6.30 -10.94
N GLU A 47 1.86 -7.39 -11.70
CA GLU A 47 3.09 -7.86 -12.35
C GLU A 47 3.72 -6.77 -13.22
N LYS A 48 2.92 -6.19 -14.13
CA LYS A 48 3.37 -5.14 -15.04
C LYS A 48 3.87 -3.90 -14.28
N THR A 49 3.16 -3.48 -13.23
CA THR A 49 3.51 -2.28 -12.47
C THR A 49 4.79 -2.47 -11.67
N VAL A 50 4.97 -3.64 -11.05
CA VAL A 50 6.21 -3.98 -10.32
C VAL A 50 7.41 -4.03 -11.27
N ALA A 51 7.27 -4.68 -12.43
CA ALA A 51 8.32 -4.74 -13.44
C ALA A 51 8.70 -3.34 -13.97
N ALA A 52 7.70 -2.46 -14.22
CA ALA A 52 7.94 -1.09 -14.65
C ALA A 52 8.66 -0.27 -13.56
N ALA A 53 8.27 -0.40 -12.29
CA ALA A 53 8.93 0.29 -11.18
C ALA A 53 10.40 -0.15 -11.03
N LYS A 54 10.67 -1.46 -11.15
CA LYS A 54 12.04 -1.98 -11.17
C LYS A 54 12.86 -1.39 -12.31
N ALA A 55 12.32 -1.40 -13.52
CA ALA A 55 13.02 -0.85 -14.70
C ALA A 55 13.34 0.63 -14.56
N ALA A 56 12.47 1.40 -13.91
CA ALA A 56 12.67 2.82 -13.61
C ALA A 56 13.54 3.08 -12.37
N GLY A 57 13.91 2.05 -11.60
CA GLY A 57 14.68 2.20 -10.36
C GLY A 57 13.89 2.88 -9.22
N VAL A 58 12.56 2.81 -9.28
CA VAL A 58 11.62 3.44 -8.33
C VAL A 58 11.30 2.45 -7.21
N ALA A 59 11.27 2.94 -5.96
CA ALA A 59 10.95 2.10 -4.81
C ALA A 59 9.47 1.67 -4.82
N VAL A 60 9.21 0.41 -4.46
CA VAL A 60 7.86 -0.18 -4.47
C VAL A 60 7.35 -0.33 -3.05
N GLY A 61 6.12 0.13 -2.82
CA GLY A 61 5.35 -0.09 -1.61
C GLY A 61 3.99 -0.71 -1.92
N ALA A 62 3.39 -1.33 -0.90
CA ALA A 62 2.06 -1.90 -1.00
C ALA A 62 0.96 -0.85 -0.75
N HIS A 63 -0.12 -0.96 -1.50
CA HIS A 63 -1.28 -0.08 -1.39
C HIS A 63 -2.57 -0.86 -1.07
N PRO A 64 -2.65 -1.47 0.15
CA PRO A 64 -3.80 -2.28 0.52
C PRO A 64 -5.03 -1.42 0.79
N GLY A 65 -6.18 -1.83 0.28
CA GLY A 65 -7.48 -1.20 0.52
C GLY A 65 -8.53 -2.16 1.05
N PHE A 66 -9.73 -1.64 1.27
CA PHE A 66 -10.90 -2.47 1.51
C PHE A 66 -11.29 -3.27 0.26
N PRO A 67 -11.95 -4.44 0.42
CA PRO A 67 -12.47 -5.24 -0.68
C PRO A 67 -13.70 -4.57 -1.31
N ASP A 68 -13.48 -3.45 -1.94
CA ASP A 68 -14.48 -2.54 -2.48
C ASP A 68 -14.11 -2.06 -3.89
N LEU A 69 -14.00 -3.00 -4.83
CA LEU A 69 -13.65 -2.69 -6.21
C LEU A 69 -14.63 -1.68 -6.86
N MET A 70 -15.94 -1.85 -6.61
CA MET A 70 -16.98 -0.97 -7.15
C MET A 70 -16.91 0.46 -6.60
N GLY A 71 -16.49 0.63 -5.35
CA GLY A 71 -16.32 1.94 -4.72
C GLY A 71 -14.88 2.43 -4.73
N PHE A 72 -14.00 1.72 -5.44
CA PHE A 72 -12.57 2.04 -5.50
C PHE A 72 -11.93 2.16 -4.10
N GLY A 73 -12.39 1.32 -3.15
CA GLY A 73 -11.91 1.36 -1.76
C GLY A 73 -12.20 2.65 -1.01
N ARG A 74 -13.10 3.51 -1.52
CA ARG A 74 -13.38 4.84 -0.92
C ARG A 74 -14.67 4.88 -0.12
N ARG A 75 -15.42 3.79 -0.06
CA ARG A 75 -16.59 3.67 0.82
C ARG A 75 -16.15 3.16 2.20
N ASN A 76 -16.60 3.83 3.26
CA ASN A 76 -16.39 3.33 4.60
C ASN A 76 -17.07 1.98 4.79
N MET A 77 -16.36 1.05 5.41
CA MET A 77 -16.88 -0.30 5.70
C MET A 77 -16.88 -0.52 7.22
N VAL A 78 -17.89 -1.21 7.70
CA VAL A 78 -17.92 -1.71 9.09
C VAL A 78 -17.13 -3.01 9.12
N VAL A 79 -15.95 -2.95 9.72
CA VAL A 79 -15.00 -4.06 9.78
C VAL A 79 -14.38 -4.15 11.18
N SER A 80 -14.04 -5.36 11.60
CA SER A 80 -13.27 -5.57 12.82
C SER A 80 -11.77 -5.36 12.59
N PRO A 81 -10.99 -5.02 13.63
CA PRO A 81 -9.53 -4.99 13.56
C PRO A 81 -8.92 -6.30 13.04
N LYS A 82 -9.50 -7.44 13.41
CA LYS A 82 -9.07 -8.75 12.93
C LYS A 82 -9.22 -8.92 11.41
N GLU A 83 -10.30 -8.42 10.83
CA GLU A 83 -10.51 -8.45 9.38
C GLU A 83 -9.53 -7.51 8.69
N VAL A 84 -9.33 -6.28 9.21
CA VAL A 84 -8.35 -5.33 8.66
C VAL A 84 -6.95 -5.93 8.65
N LYS A 85 -6.53 -6.54 9.74
CA LYS A 85 -5.24 -7.22 9.85
C LYS A 85 -5.08 -8.32 8.78
N ALA A 86 -6.12 -9.13 8.58
CA ALA A 86 -6.13 -10.18 7.56
C ALA A 86 -6.09 -9.60 6.14
N TYR A 87 -6.86 -8.54 5.86
CA TYR A 87 -6.88 -7.86 4.56
C TYR A 87 -5.51 -7.28 4.18
N VAL A 88 -4.85 -6.64 5.14
CA VAL A 88 -3.51 -6.06 4.90
C VAL A 88 -2.48 -7.15 4.66
N LYS A 89 -2.46 -8.22 5.48
CA LYS A 89 -1.55 -9.37 5.27
C LYS A 89 -1.72 -10.02 3.92
N TYR A 90 -2.97 -10.28 3.52
CA TYR A 90 -3.28 -10.91 2.24
C TYR A 90 -2.72 -10.08 1.08
N GLN A 91 -2.96 -8.78 1.10
CA GLN A 91 -2.54 -7.86 0.06
C GLN A 91 -1.02 -7.65 0.04
N LEU A 92 -0.37 -7.54 1.21
CA LEU A 92 1.08 -7.52 1.32
C LEU A 92 1.70 -8.78 0.73
N GLY A 93 1.20 -9.96 1.13
CA GLY A 93 1.71 -11.25 0.64
C GLY A 93 1.57 -11.39 -0.87
N ALA A 94 0.44 -10.94 -1.44
CA ALA A 94 0.24 -10.94 -2.88
C ALA A 94 1.30 -10.11 -3.59
N LEU A 95 1.50 -8.85 -3.21
CA LEU A 95 2.49 -7.98 -3.84
C LEU A 95 3.93 -8.44 -3.60
N MET A 96 4.23 -8.98 -2.43
CA MET A 96 5.56 -9.51 -2.11
C MET A 96 5.99 -10.63 -3.05
N ALA A 97 5.05 -11.47 -3.50
CA ALA A 97 5.35 -12.54 -4.46
C ALA A 97 5.84 -11.98 -5.80
N PHE A 98 5.16 -10.94 -6.33
CA PHE A 98 5.58 -10.27 -7.56
C PHE A 98 6.88 -9.49 -7.39
N ALA A 99 7.05 -8.79 -6.26
CA ALA A 99 8.29 -8.09 -5.95
C ALA A 99 9.49 -9.05 -5.86
N ALA A 100 9.32 -10.20 -5.20
CA ALA A 100 10.35 -11.22 -5.08
C ALA A 100 10.73 -11.83 -6.44
N ALA A 101 9.76 -12.07 -7.33
CA ALA A 101 10.00 -12.55 -8.69
C ALA A 101 10.90 -11.58 -9.50
N GLU A 102 10.75 -10.29 -9.24
CA GLU A 102 11.58 -9.23 -9.83
C GLU A 102 12.88 -8.96 -9.05
N GLY A 103 13.13 -9.66 -7.93
CA GLY A 103 14.32 -9.49 -7.11
C GLY A 103 14.37 -8.19 -6.31
N ILE A 104 13.22 -7.58 -6.03
CA ILE A 104 13.08 -6.38 -5.22
C ILE A 104 12.33 -6.68 -3.91
N ARG A 105 12.53 -5.80 -2.92
CA ARG A 105 11.80 -5.85 -1.65
C ARG A 105 10.86 -4.66 -1.55
N LEU A 106 9.74 -4.85 -0.86
CA LEU A 106 8.84 -3.74 -0.56
C LEU A 106 9.52 -2.77 0.40
N GLN A 107 9.46 -1.48 0.08
CA GLN A 107 10.00 -0.42 0.93
C GLN A 107 9.00 0.01 2.01
N HIS A 108 7.72 0.14 1.64
CA HIS A 108 6.70 0.71 2.51
C HIS A 108 5.32 0.09 2.26
N CYS A 109 4.39 0.39 3.16
CA CYS A 109 2.98 0.10 3.02
C CYS A 109 2.17 1.36 3.32
N LYS A 110 1.39 1.82 2.36
CA LYS A 110 0.48 2.96 2.48
C LYS A 110 -0.95 2.45 2.25
N PRO A 111 -1.80 2.36 3.27
CA PRO A 111 -3.20 1.98 3.07
C PRO A 111 -3.91 2.94 2.10
N HIS A 112 -4.89 2.42 1.36
CA HIS A 112 -5.66 3.17 0.38
C HIS A 112 -6.96 3.72 0.96
N GLY A 113 -7.39 4.87 0.47
CA GLY A 113 -8.75 5.37 0.49
C GLY A 113 -9.42 5.40 1.86
N ALA A 114 -10.58 4.74 1.98
CA ALA A 114 -11.35 4.72 3.23
C ALA A 114 -10.60 4.02 4.37
N LEU A 115 -9.86 2.96 4.10
CA LEU A 115 -9.03 2.29 5.11
C LEU A 115 -8.00 3.26 5.71
N TYR A 116 -7.30 4.03 4.88
CA TYR A 116 -6.35 5.05 5.31
C TYR A 116 -7.00 6.11 6.18
N ASN A 117 -8.14 6.67 5.72
CA ASN A 117 -8.82 7.75 6.40
C ASN A 117 -9.45 7.32 7.74
N MET A 118 -10.00 6.11 7.80
CA MET A 118 -10.57 5.54 9.03
C MET A 118 -9.47 5.23 10.04
N ALA A 119 -8.42 4.52 9.64
CA ALA A 119 -7.29 4.21 10.52
C ALA A 119 -6.52 5.46 10.97
N GLY A 120 -6.57 6.54 10.21
CA GLY A 120 -6.01 7.82 10.65
C GLY A 120 -6.65 8.38 11.92
N LYS A 121 -7.89 7.97 12.24
CA LYS A 121 -8.70 8.44 13.38
C LYS A 121 -8.99 7.36 14.42
N ASP A 122 -8.90 6.10 14.04
CA ASP A 122 -9.24 4.92 14.85
C ASP A 122 -7.97 4.15 15.19
N MET A 123 -7.64 4.07 16.50
CA MET A 123 -6.42 3.42 16.96
C MET A 123 -6.48 1.89 16.78
N ASP A 124 -7.65 1.27 16.92
CA ASP A 124 -7.78 -0.19 16.79
C ASP A 124 -7.52 -0.63 15.35
N LEU A 125 -8.05 0.13 14.37
CA LEU A 125 -7.76 -0.10 12.97
C LEU A 125 -6.29 0.22 12.62
N ALA A 126 -5.73 1.28 13.20
CA ALA A 126 -4.34 1.65 13.00
C ALA A 126 -3.38 0.57 13.53
N LEU A 127 -3.65 0.04 14.72
CA LEU A 127 -2.88 -1.07 15.31
C LEU A 127 -3.01 -2.33 14.45
N ALA A 128 -4.20 -2.66 13.97
CA ALA A 128 -4.41 -3.82 13.10
C ALA A 128 -3.56 -3.76 11.81
N ILE A 129 -3.44 -2.57 11.21
CA ILE A 129 -2.59 -2.34 10.04
C ILE A 129 -1.10 -2.49 10.43
N ALA A 130 -0.68 -1.82 11.48
CA ALA A 130 0.72 -1.83 11.93
C ALA A 130 1.17 -3.24 12.36
N GLU A 131 0.31 -3.99 13.08
CA GLU A 131 0.56 -5.39 13.41
C GLU A 131 0.66 -6.29 12.18
N ALA A 132 -0.20 -6.09 11.18
CA ALA A 132 -0.13 -6.84 9.93
C ALA A 132 1.22 -6.64 9.23
N ILE A 133 1.72 -5.41 9.19
CA ILE A 133 3.02 -5.08 8.61
C ILE A 133 4.14 -5.72 9.42
N ALA A 134 4.17 -5.53 10.74
CA ALA A 134 5.21 -6.08 11.63
C ALA A 134 5.31 -7.61 11.55
N GLU A 135 4.16 -8.30 11.47
CA GLU A 135 4.14 -9.77 11.39
C GLU A 135 4.57 -10.31 10.00
N VAL A 136 4.47 -9.50 8.96
CA VAL A 136 4.91 -9.88 7.61
C VAL A 136 6.39 -9.54 7.39
N ASP A 137 6.77 -8.30 7.62
CA ASP A 137 8.16 -7.82 7.52
C ASP A 137 8.29 -6.48 8.25
N GLU A 138 8.95 -6.48 9.40
CA GLU A 138 9.20 -5.29 10.24
C GLU A 138 10.08 -4.23 9.57
N SER A 139 10.76 -4.57 8.48
CA SER A 139 11.56 -3.63 7.70
C SER A 139 10.72 -2.69 6.82
N ILE A 140 9.45 -3.02 6.60
CA ILE A 140 8.53 -2.21 5.80
C ILE A 140 8.14 -0.93 6.58
N ILE A 141 8.25 0.22 5.92
CA ILE A 141 7.87 1.51 6.49
C ILE A 141 6.34 1.65 6.44
N LEU A 142 5.70 1.99 7.54
CA LEU A 142 4.29 2.40 7.51
C LEU A 142 4.21 3.86 7.06
N LEU A 143 3.67 4.08 5.87
CA LEU A 143 3.42 5.42 5.31
C LEU A 143 2.00 5.86 5.68
N GLY A 144 1.88 6.71 6.68
CA GLY A 144 0.63 7.14 7.28
C GLY A 144 0.33 8.62 7.12
N LEU A 145 -0.89 9.01 7.44
CA LEU A 145 -1.27 10.42 7.51
C LEU A 145 -0.49 11.11 8.64
N ALA A 146 0.11 12.24 8.36
CA ALA A 146 0.86 13.00 9.34
C ALA A 146 0.01 13.32 10.60
N ASN A 147 0.59 13.11 11.77
CA ASN A 147 -0.06 13.33 13.08
C ASN A 147 -1.32 12.47 13.32
N SER A 148 -1.43 11.32 12.68
CA SER A 148 -2.58 10.42 12.80
C SER A 148 -2.31 9.23 13.73
N LYS A 149 -3.38 8.50 14.05
CA LYS A 149 -3.29 7.25 14.82
C LYS A 149 -2.43 6.17 14.14
N MET A 150 -2.28 6.20 12.81
CA MET A 150 -1.38 5.28 12.12
C MET A 150 0.10 5.53 12.48
N ILE A 151 0.50 6.80 12.61
CA ILE A 151 1.86 7.15 13.05
C ILE A 151 2.09 6.72 14.50
N ASP A 152 1.10 6.93 15.37
CA ASP A 152 1.17 6.51 16.77
C ASP A 152 1.28 4.98 16.88
N ALA A 153 0.43 4.24 16.16
CA ALA A 153 0.42 2.78 16.15
C ALA A 153 1.72 2.19 15.60
N GLY A 154 2.24 2.73 14.49
CA GLY A 154 3.52 2.29 13.93
C GLY A 154 4.67 2.47 14.92
N LYS A 155 4.75 3.63 15.57
CA LYS A 155 5.76 3.90 16.61
C LYS A 155 5.62 2.95 17.81
N GLN A 156 4.38 2.69 18.25
CA GLN A 156 4.11 1.79 19.38
C GLN A 156 4.62 0.36 19.11
N LEU A 157 4.58 -0.09 17.87
CA LEU A 157 5.06 -1.42 17.44
C LEU A 157 6.52 -1.42 16.96
N GLY A 158 7.22 -0.30 17.06
CA GLY A 158 8.63 -0.21 16.68
C GLY A 158 8.88 -0.15 15.17
N LEU A 159 7.82 0.03 14.35
CA LEU A 159 7.97 0.20 12.91
C LEU A 159 8.58 1.57 12.58
N ARG A 160 9.31 1.62 11.48
CA ARG A 160 9.62 2.90 10.85
C ARG A 160 8.33 3.50 10.28
N VAL A 161 8.15 4.81 10.47
CA VAL A 161 6.97 5.54 9.99
C VAL A 161 7.38 6.75 9.17
N ALA A 162 6.57 7.11 8.21
CA ALA A 162 6.74 8.29 7.38
C ALA A 162 5.36 8.92 7.07
#